data_473f5764dc5e314186a5f35f884c0365
#
_entry.id   473f5764dc5e314186a5f35f884c0365
#
_cell.length_a   1.000
_cell.length_b   1.000
_cell.length_c   1.000
_cell.angle_alpha   90.00
_cell.angle_beta   90.00
_cell.angle_gamma   90.00
#
_symmetry.space_group_name_H-M   'P 1'
#
loop_
_entity.id
_entity.type
_entity.pdbx_description
1 polymer ?
#
loop_
_entity_poly.entity_id
_entity_poly.type
_entity_poly.pdbx_seq_one_letter_code
_entity_poly.pdbx_strand_id
1 'polypeptide(L)'
;MTFALHGIPVSKGIAIGKAVLISHAALEVSHYLVEPGKEDAEAQKLLDAFDQVRQELNQLRQGLPKDAPQEMAAFLDVHGMILADPALAEKPMKLIRSQRMNAAWALTTELNDLLEQFSEIEDPYLKERANDIRQVAERVIKALNAQKKDSLDSTDIMSPGDLGVDSIIVAHDIAPHDMLRFKESAFT
;
A
#
# COMPACT_ATOMS: atom_id res chain seq x y z
N MET A 1 -1.09 19.95 27.02
CA MET A 1 -0.27 20.64 26.00
C MET A 1 -1.11 20.80 24.75
N THR A 2 -1.20 21.99 24.19
CA THR A 2 -1.92 22.29 22.94
C THR A 2 -0.89 22.44 21.83
N PHE A 3 -1.06 21.75 20.71
CA PHE A 3 -0.20 21.92 19.53
C PHE A 3 -1.09 22.16 18.31
N ALA A 4 -0.57 22.86 17.30
CA ALA A 4 -1.25 23.10 16.04
C ALA A 4 -0.43 22.53 14.90
N LEU A 5 -1.11 21.84 13.98
CA LEU A 5 -0.54 21.38 12.72
C LEU A 5 -1.18 22.17 11.60
N HIS A 6 -0.36 22.61 10.65
CA HIS A 6 -0.85 23.26 9.44
C HIS A 6 -0.88 22.25 8.30
N GLY A 7 -2.03 22.16 7.62
CA GLY A 7 -2.24 21.29 6.48
C GLY A 7 -2.80 22.04 5.28
N ILE A 8 -2.87 21.38 4.14
CA ILE A 8 -3.50 21.90 2.93
C ILE A 8 -5.00 21.54 2.99
N PRO A 9 -5.92 22.52 3.01
CA PRO A 9 -7.35 22.22 3.05
C PRO A 9 -7.81 21.65 1.69
N VAL A 10 -8.37 20.45 1.70
CA VAL A 10 -8.95 19.79 0.51
C VAL A 10 -10.47 19.95 0.46
N SER A 11 -11.11 20.38 1.56
CA SER A 11 -12.53 20.71 1.63
C SER A 11 -12.77 21.86 2.59
N LYS A 12 -13.94 22.51 2.47
CA LYS A 12 -14.36 23.58 3.38
C LYS A 12 -15.16 22.98 4.53
N GLY A 13 -14.88 23.41 5.76
CA GLY A 13 -15.65 23.00 6.94
C GLY A 13 -14.82 23.06 8.22
N ILE A 14 -15.49 22.79 9.33
CA ILE A 14 -14.90 22.63 10.65
C ILE A 14 -15.45 21.32 11.20
N ALA A 15 -14.58 20.43 11.64
CA ALA A 15 -14.94 19.19 12.33
C ALA A 15 -14.26 19.14 13.69
N ILE A 16 -14.97 18.61 14.69
CA ILE A 16 -14.45 18.41 16.05
C ILE A 16 -14.60 16.92 16.35
N GLY A 17 -13.50 16.27 16.67
CA GLY A 17 -13.52 14.86 16.96
C GLY A 17 -12.18 14.34 17.48
N LYS A 18 -12.08 13.02 17.66
CA LYS A 18 -10.87 12.34 18.09
C LYS A 18 -9.92 12.17 16.89
N ALA A 19 -8.73 12.76 16.96
CA ALA A 19 -7.72 12.58 15.92
C ALA A 19 -7.22 11.14 15.90
N VAL A 20 -7.30 10.51 14.73
CA VAL A 20 -6.71 9.20 14.44
C VAL A 20 -5.62 9.41 13.41
N LEU A 21 -4.38 9.22 13.84
CA LEU A 21 -3.21 9.37 12.98
C LEU A 21 -3.04 8.09 12.16
N ILE A 22 -3.25 8.21 10.86
CA ILE A 22 -2.83 7.18 9.91
C ILE A 22 -1.42 7.56 9.47
N SER A 23 -0.46 7.00 10.16
CA SER A 23 0.91 7.04 9.73
C SER A 23 1.08 6.02 8.60
N HIS A 24 1.47 6.45 7.41
CA HIS A 24 2.31 5.60 6.59
C HIS A 24 3.67 5.56 7.33
N ALA A 25 3.68 4.93 8.52
CA ALA A 25 4.92 4.53 9.14
C ALA A 25 5.70 3.85 8.04
N ALA A 26 6.88 4.36 7.73
CA ALA A 26 7.78 3.75 6.77
C ALA A 26 7.64 2.24 6.98
N LEU A 27 7.16 1.54 5.96
CA LEU A 27 6.82 0.12 6.10
C LEU A 27 8.03 -0.53 6.76
N GLU A 28 7.91 -0.87 8.05
CA GLU A 28 9.00 -1.55 8.75
C GLU A 28 9.17 -2.90 8.09
N VAL A 29 10.05 -2.89 7.09
CA VAL A 29 10.44 -4.11 6.39
C VAL A 29 11.52 -4.77 7.23
N SER A 30 11.16 -5.84 7.91
CA SER A 30 12.14 -6.66 8.60
C SER A 30 13.08 -7.29 7.60
N HIS A 31 14.39 -7.05 7.71
CA HIS A 31 15.41 -7.64 6.86
C HIS A 31 15.96 -8.90 7.55
N TYR A 32 15.67 -10.07 6.98
CA TYR A 32 16.22 -11.34 7.44
C TYR A 32 16.45 -12.29 6.26
N LEU A 33 17.40 -13.20 6.44
CA LEU A 33 17.66 -14.25 5.47
C LEU A 33 16.71 -15.44 5.70
N VAL A 34 16.13 -15.92 4.61
CA VAL A 34 15.30 -17.12 4.59
C VAL A 34 16.18 -18.35 4.88
N GLU A 35 15.64 -19.30 5.63
CA GLU A 35 16.34 -20.55 5.90
C GLU A 35 16.63 -21.31 4.60
N PRO A 36 17.82 -21.94 4.46
CA PRO A 36 18.15 -22.73 3.29
C PRO A 36 17.07 -23.79 2.96
N GLY A 37 16.66 -23.82 1.71
CA GLY A 37 15.61 -24.73 1.23
C GLY A 37 14.18 -24.21 1.37
N LYS A 38 13.98 -23.00 1.92
CA LYS A 38 12.66 -22.35 2.02
C LYS A 38 12.48 -21.19 1.01
N GLU A 39 13.41 -21.01 0.09
CA GLU A 39 13.42 -19.92 -0.88
C GLU A 39 12.17 -19.93 -1.78
N ASP A 40 11.78 -21.12 -2.26
CA ASP A 40 10.61 -21.26 -3.12
C ASP A 40 9.29 -20.99 -2.35
N ALA A 41 9.23 -21.38 -1.07
CA ALA A 41 8.08 -21.08 -0.23
C ALA A 41 7.97 -19.58 0.03
N GLU A 42 9.10 -18.89 0.21
CA GLU A 42 9.11 -17.42 0.38
C GLU A 42 8.76 -16.71 -0.93
N ALA A 43 9.24 -17.20 -2.08
CA ALA A 43 8.85 -16.68 -3.39
C ALA A 43 7.35 -16.88 -3.65
N GLN A 44 6.77 -18.00 -3.20
CA GLN A 44 5.32 -18.24 -3.31
C GLN A 44 4.52 -17.25 -2.47
N LYS A 45 4.95 -16.93 -1.24
CA LYS A 45 4.30 -15.89 -0.41
C LYS A 45 4.24 -14.53 -1.12
N LEU A 46 5.31 -14.18 -1.84
CA LEU A 46 5.32 -12.95 -2.64
C LEU A 46 4.24 -12.99 -3.71
N LEU A 47 4.15 -14.09 -4.47
CA LEU A 47 3.13 -14.25 -5.51
C LEU A 47 1.71 -14.23 -4.93
N ASP A 48 1.48 -14.91 -3.82
CA ASP A 48 0.19 -14.92 -3.13
C ASP A 48 -0.21 -13.51 -2.67
N ALA A 49 0.74 -12.69 -2.21
CA ALA A 49 0.50 -11.30 -1.84
C ALA A 49 0.14 -10.44 -3.07
N PHE A 50 0.80 -10.64 -4.22
CA PHE A 50 0.43 -9.98 -5.48
C PHE A 50 -0.99 -10.37 -5.90
N ASP A 51 -1.34 -11.65 -5.83
CA ASP A 51 -2.67 -12.14 -6.19
C ASP A 51 -3.75 -11.62 -5.25
N GLN A 52 -3.47 -11.55 -3.95
CA GLN A 52 -4.37 -10.94 -2.97
C GLN A 52 -4.67 -9.49 -3.31
N VAL A 53 -3.63 -8.66 -3.53
CA VAL A 53 -3.79 -7.24 -3.87
C VAL A 53 -4.53 -7.07 -5.21
N ARG A 54 -4.26 -7.94 -6.18
CA ARG A 54 -4.99 -7.94 -7.46
C ARG A 54 -6.48 -8.21 -7.27
N GLN A 55 -6.84 -9.17 -6.43
CA GLN A 55 -8.24 -9.47 -6.09
C GLN A 55 -8.90 -8.29 -5.37
N GLU A 56 -8.23 -7.68 -4.41
CA GLU A 56 -8.73 -6.49 -3.70
C GLU A 56 -9.01 -5.33 -4.67
N LEU A 57 -8.08 -5.03 -5.59
CA LEU A 57 -8.28 -3.96 -6.59
C LEU A 57 -9.44 -4.26 -7.53
N ASN A 58 -9.59 -5.52 -7.96
CA ASN A 58 -10.71 -5.94 -8.80
C ASN A 58 -12.05 -5.81 -8.07
N GLN A 59 -12.13 -6.17 -6.79
CA GLN A 59 -13.32 -5.99 -5.97
C GLN A 59 -13.69 -4.51 -5.83
N LEU A 60 -12.70 -3.66 -5.51
CA LEU A 60 -12.89 -2.22 -5.44
C LEU A 60 -13.38 -1.65 -6.79
N ARG A 61 -12.79 -2.11 -7.90
CA ARG A 61 -13.19 -1.69 -9.24
C ARG A 61 -14.62 -2.07 -9.59
N GLN A 62 -15.05 -3.27 -9.21
CA GLN A 62 -16.42 -3.76 -9.41
C GLN A 62 -17.43 -3.09 -8.48
N GLY A 63 -17.01 -2.75 -7.25
CA GLY A 63 -17.82 -2.09 -6.23
C GLY A 63 -17.98 -0.58 -6.44
N LEU A 64 -17.32 0.02 -7.46
CA LEU A 64 -17.45 1.45 -7.68
C LEU A 64 -18.90 1.85 -7.98
N PRO A 65 -19.43 2.88 -7.31
CA PRO A 65 -20.74 3.45 -7.62
C PRO A 65 -20.82 3.89 -9.08
N LYS A 66 -22.00 3.86 -9.68
CA LYS A 66 -22.21 4.26 -11.10
C LYS A 66 -21.90 5.74 -11.36
N ASP A 67 -21.99 6.56 -10.33
CA ASP A 67 -21.70 8.00 -10.31
C ASP A 67 -20.27 8.30 -9.81
N ALA A 68 -19.44 7.30 -9.63
CA ALA A 68 -18.04 7.50 -9.26
C ALA A 68 -17.29 8.27 -10.35
N PRO A 69 -16.36 9.18 -9.97
CA PRO A 69 -15.52 9.87 -10.94
C PRO A 69 -14.75 8.89 -11.83
N GLN A 70 -14.65 9.20 -13.13
CA GLN A 70 -13.93 8.35 -14.09
C GLN A 70 -12.45 8.19 -13.74
N GLU A 71 -11.87 9.22 -13.13
CA GLU A 71 -10.48 9.24 -12.66
C GLU A 71 -10.22 8.14 -11.63
N MET A 72 -11.21 7.84 -10.77
CA MET A 72 -11.08 6.79 -9.77
C MET A 72 -11.02 5.40 -10.40
N ALA A 73 -11.84 5.17 -11.43
CA ALA A 73 -11.80 3.94 -12.19
C ALA A 73 -10.46 3.79 -12.94
N ALA A 74 -10.01 4.86 -13.61
CA ALA A 74 -8.74 4.88 -14.33
C ALA A 74 -7.54 4.62 -13.39
N PHE A 75 -7.57 5.18 -12.17
CA PHE A 75 -6.56 4.95 -11.14
C PHE A 75 -6.47 3.46 -10.76
N LEU A 76 -7.61 2.81 -10.50
CA LEU A 76 -7.63 1.37 -10.17
C LEU A 76 -7.15 0.51 -11.35
N ASP A 77 -7.52 0.88 -12.57
CA ASP A 77 -7.08 0.19 -13.79
C ASP A 77 -5.55 0.30 -13.98
N VAL A 78 -4.96 1.48 -13.75
CA VAL A 78 -3.50 1.68 -13.78
C VAL A 78 -2.78 0.82 -12.73
N HIS A 79 -3.27 0.80 -11.50
CA HIS A 79 -2.70 -0.03 -10.44
C HIS A 79 -2.80 -1.53 -10.77
N GLY A 80 -3.92 -1.94 -11.38
CA GLY A 80 -4.09 -3.31 -11.90
C GLY A 80 -3.06 -3.67 -12.98
N MET A 81 -2.76 -2.74 -13.90
CA MET A 81 -1.73 -2.92 -14.93
C MET A 81 -0.33 -3.05 -14.32
N ILE A 82 0.02 -2.21 -13.34
CA ILE A 82 1.31 -2.29 -12.64
C ILE A 82 1.47 -3.64 -11.94
N LEU A 83 0.42 -4.13 -11.25
CA LEU A 83 0.44 -5.45 -10.60
C LEU A 83 0.52 -6.62 -11.60
N ALA A 84 0.05 -6.42 -12.82
CA ALA A 84 0.09 -7.43 -13.87
C ALA A 84 1.46 -7.49 -14.58
N ASP A 85 2.33 -6.49 -14.37
CA ASP A 85 3.66 -6.46 -14.98
C ASP A 85 4.57 -7.53 -14.32
N PRO A 86 5.01 -8.55 -15.08
CA PRO A 86 5.89 -9.58 -14.54
C PRO A 86 7.22 -9.03 -14.00
N ALA A 87 7.71 -7.92 -14.53
CA ALA A 87 8.97 -7.32 -14.12
C ALA A 87 8.97 -6.94 -12.63
N LEU A 88 7.81 -6.52 -12.10
CA LEU A 88 7.69 -6.14 -10.69
C LEU A 88 7.87 -7.33 -9.72
N ALA A 89 7.58 -8.55 -10.17
CA ALA A 89 7.71 -9.76 -9.36
C ALA A 89 9.00 -10.55 -9.65
N GLU A 90 9.47 -10.56 -10.91
CA GLU A 90 10.59 -11.39 -11.35
C GLU A 90 11.91 -11.10 -10.65
N LYS A 91 12.25 -9.81 -10.50
CA LYS A 91 13.51 -9.42 -9.86
C LYS A 91 13.50 -9.72 -8.36
N PRO A 92 12.45 -9.36 -7.57
CA PRO A 92 12.35 -9.80 -6.18
C PRO A 92 12.44 -11.32 -6.02
N MET A 93 11.78 -12.11 -6.89
CA MET A 93 11.89 -13.58 -6.85
C MET A 93 13.32 -14.06 -7.09
N LYS A 94 14.08 -13.42 -7.98
CA LYS A 94 15.50 -13.73 -8.17
C LYS A 94 16.32 -13.42 -6.92
N LEU A 95 16.08 -12.28 -6.26
CA LEU A 95 16.75 -11.91 -5.00
C LEU A 95 16.44 -12.90 -3.87
N ILE A 96 15.19 -13.33 -3.74
CA ILE A 96 14.78 -14.36 -2.77
C ILE A 96 15.58 -15.66 -3.02
N ARG A 97 15.62 -16.16 -4.25
CA ARG A 97 16.27 -17.42 -4.58
C ARG A 97 17.80 -17.37 -4.53
N SER A 98 18.40 -16.27 -4.99
CA SER A 98 19.86 -16.17 -5.08
C SER A 98 20.52 -15.65 -3.81
N GLN A 99 19.86 -14.77 -3.07
CA GLN A 99 20.42 -14.10 -1.89
C GLN A 99 19.67 -14.44 -0.59
N ARG A 100 18.62 -15.27 -0.69
CA ARG A 100 17.76 -15.66 0.43
C ARG A 100 17.15 -14.49 1.17
N MET A 101 16.94 -13.37 0.51
CA MET A 101 16.20 -12.25 1.09
C MET A 101 14.76 -12.66 1.37
N ASN A 102 14.15 -12.21 2.47
CA ASN A 102 12.72 -12.38 2.65
C ASN A 102 11.92 -11.53 1.64
N ALA A 103 10.70 -11.91 1.34
CA ALA A 103 9.88 -11.35 0.27
C ALA A 103 9.70 -9.82 0.36
N ALA A 104 9.43 -9.30 1.56
CA ALA A 104 9.24 -7.87 1.77
C ALA A 104 10.54 -7.08 1.53
N TRP A 105 11.69 -7.59 1.99
CA TRP A 105 12.99 -6.98 1.73
C TRP A 105 13.34 -6.99 0.25
N ALA A 106 13.19 -8.14 -0.42
CA ALA A 106 13.47 -8.26 -1.85
C ALA A 106 12.62 -7.29 -2.69
N LEU A 107 11.31 -7.18 -2.37
CA LEU A 107 10.43 -6.23 -3.06
C LEU A 107 10.81 -4.78 -2.79
N THR A 108 11.17 -4.43 -1.55
CA THR A 108 11.60 -3.07 -1.20
C THR A 108 12.91 -2.70 -1.88
N THR A 109 13.85 -3.64 -2.01
CA THR A 109 15.11 -3.42 -2.73
C THR A 109 14.84 -3.07 -4.19
N GLU A 110 14.03 -3.87 -4.89
CA GLU A 110 13.66 -3.58 -6.28
C GLU A 110 12.88 -2.28 -6.43
N LEU A 111 11.97 -1.98 -5.50
CA LEU A 111 11.23 -0.72 -5.50
C LEU A 111 12.17 0.48 -5.41
N ASN A 112 13.15 0.45 -4.51
CA ASN A 112 14.12 1.52 -4.35
C ASN A 112 14.97 1.71 -5.61
N ASP A 113 15.44 0.62 -6.21
CA ASP A 113 16.20 0.65 -7.47
C ASP A 113 15.38 1.26 -8.61
N LEU A 114 14.09 0.90 -8.72
CA LEU A 114 13.18 1.49 -9.70
C LEU A 114 12.96 2.99 -9.45
N LEU A 115 12.68 3.37 -8.21
CA LEU A 115 12.43 4.77 -7.86
C LEU A 115 13.67 5.65 -8.09
N GLU A 116 14.88 5.12 -7.84
CA GLU A 116 16.14 5.81 -8.13
C GLU A 116 16.26 6.08 -9.63
N GLN A 117 16.01 5.07 -10.49
CA GLN A 117 16.02 5.24 -11.94
C GLN A 117 15.02 6.30 -12.42
N PHE A 118 13.82 6.32 -11.84
CA PHE A 118 12.83 7.35 -12.17
C PHE A 118 13.19 8.74 -11.64
N SER A 119 13.95 8.84 -10.55
CA SER A 119 14.36 10.12 -9.97
C SER A 119 15.34 10.89 -10.86
N GLU A 120 16.13 10.19 -11.67
CA GLU A 120 17.06 10.77 -12.63
C GLU A 120 16.36 11.42 -13.84
N ILE A 121 15.05 11.15 -14.02
CA ILE A 121 14.27 11.65 -15.15
C ILE A 121 13.49 12.89 -14.71
N GLU A 122 13.69 14.02 -15.36
CA GLU A 122 13.01 15.29 -15.02
C GLU A 122 11.57 15.40 -15.55
N ASP A 123 11.01 14.35 -16.13
CA ASP A 123 9.65 14.34 -16.68
C ASP A 123 8.59 14.22 -15.56
N PRO A 124 7.66 15.20 -15.42
CA PRO A 124 6.60 15.17 -14.40
C PRO A 124 5.69 13.95 -14.52
N TYR A 125 5.39 13.48 -15.74
CA TYR A 125 4.56 12.29 -15.98
C TYR A 125 5.22 11.03 -15.42
N LEU A 126 6.54 10.87 -15.62
CA LEU A 126 7.28 9.72 -15.10
C LEU A 126 7.41 9.76 -13.56
N LYS A 127 7.51 10.95 -12.97
CA LYS A 127 7.46 11.11 -11.51
C LYS A 127 6.13 10.67 -10.91
N GLU A 128 5.02 10.97 -11.59
CA GLU A 128 3.69 10.50 -11.19
C GLU A 128 3.61 8.97 -11.28
N ARG A 129 4.12 8.36 -12.36
CA ARG A 129 4.19 6.89 -12.50
C ARG A 129 5.06 6.22 -11.43
N ALA A 130 6.17 6.84 -11.03
CA ALA A 130 6.98 6.35 -9.92
C ALA A 130 6.17 6.29 -8.60
N ASN A 131 5.30 7.28 -8.37
CA ASN A 131 4.42 7.29 -7.21
C ASN A 131 3.37 6.16 -7.27
N ASP A 132 2.77 5.90 -8.42
CA ASP A 132 1.83 4.78 -8.62
C ASP A 132 2.51 3.45 -8.31
N ILE A 133 3.72 3.22 -8.83
CA ILE A 133 4.51 2.00 -8.56
C ILE A 133 4.79 1.86 -7.06
N ARG A 134 5.17 2.95 -6.39
CA ARG A 134 5.39 2.94 -4.94
C ARG A 134 4.13 2.52 -4.18
N GLN A 135 2.98 3.11 -4.48
CA GLN A 135 1.71 2.80 -3.82
C GLN A 135 1.31 1.34 -4.01
N VAL A 136 1.50 0.79 -5.21
CA VAL A 136 1.23 -0.62 -5.49
C VAL A 136 2.16 -1.54 -4.71
N ALA A 137 3.47 -1.27 -4.71
CA ALA A 137 4.45 -2.07 -3.97
C ALA A 137 4.20 -2.02 -2.45
N GLU A 138 3.87 -0.86 -1.90
CA GLU A 138 3.50 -0.69 -0.49
C GLU A 138 2.28 -1.54 -0.11
N ARG A 139 1.29 -1.66 -1.00
CA ARG A 139 0.15 -2.55 -0.78
C ARG A 139 0.56 -4.01 -0.70
N VAL A 140 1.42 -4.46 -1.61
CA VAL A 140 1.94 -5.83 -1.58
C VAL A 140 2.73 -6.10 -0.30
N ILE A 141 3.57 -5.15 0.14
CA ILE A 141 4.30 -5.26 1.41
C ILE A 141 3.34 -5.32 2.61
N LYS A 142 2.26 -4.53 2.62
CA LYS A 142 1.21 -4.62 3.65
C LYS A 142 0.55 -6.00 3.67
N ALA A 143 0.24 -6.57 2.50
CA ALA A 143 -0.33 -7.91 2.40
C ALA A 143 0.64 -8.99 2.92
N LEU A 144 1.94 -8.90 2.59
CA LEU A 144 2.98 -9.79 3.13
C LEU A 144 3.08 -9.71 4.66
N ASN A 145 3.00 -8.50 5.22
CA ASN A 145 3.05 -8.29 6.66
C ASN A 145 1.78 -8.81 7.38
N ALA A 146 0.61 -8.72 6.73
CA ALA A 146 -0.64 -9.28 7.26
C ALA A 146 -0.58 -10.82 7.35
N GLN A 147 -0.05 -11.48 6.32
CA GLN A 147 0.17 -12.94 6.34
C GLN A 147 1.11 -13.39 7.47
N LYS A 148 2.03 -12.51 7.92
CA LYS A 148 2.91 -12.79 9.06
C LYS A 148 2.21 -12.63 10.40
N LYS A 149 1.17 -11.79 10.50
CA LYS A 149 0.42 -11.53 11.75
C LYS A 149 -0.50 -12.68 12.15
N ASP A 150 -0.98 -13.47 11.22
CA ASP A 150 -1.74 -14.70 11.52
C ASP A 150 -0.90 -15.76 12.26
N SER A 151 0.41 -15.56 12.36
CA SER A 151 1.35 -16.45 13.06
C SER A 151 1.96 -15.90 14.35
N LEU A 152 1.77 -14.63 14.70
CA LEU A 152 2.30 -14.04 15.96
C LEU A 152 1.47 -12.83 16.39
N ASP A 153 0.98 -12.89 17.62
CA ASP A 153 0.20 -11.92 18.39
C ASP A 153 0.13 -10.46 17.90
N SER A 154 -1.10 -10.01 17.91
CA SER A 154 -1.61 -8.66 17.71
C SER A 154 -0.84 -7.58 18.47
N THR A 155 -0.30 -6.62 17.73
CA THR A 155 -0.14 -5.25 18.23
C THR A 155 -0.81 -4.31 17.21
N ASP A 156 -1.79 -3.61 17.71
CA ASP A 156 -2.71 -2.68 17.10
C ASP A 156 -2.21 -1.90 15.88
N ILE A 157 -2.68 -2.31 14.69
CA ILE A 157 -3.01 -1.36 13.65
C ILE A 157 -4.54 -1.33 13.62
N MET A 158 -5.13 -0.23 14.09
CA MET A 158 -6.57 -0.01 14.09
C MET A 158 -7.12 -0.31 12.69
N SER A 159 -7.99 -1.33 12.62
CA SER A 159 -8.76 -1.60 11.40
C SER A 159 -9.74 -0.46 11.14
N PRO A 160 -10.08 -0.13 9.88
CA PRO A 160 -11.07 0.90 9.58
C PRO A 160 -12.40 0.73 10.32
N GLY A 161 -12.75 -0.49 10.75
CA GLY A 161 -13.94 -0.79 11.56
C GLY A 161 -13.89 -0.29 13.01
N ASP A 162 -12.72 0.08 13.52
CA ASP A 162 -12.53 0.61 14.89
C ASP A 162 -12.65 2.14 14.97
N LEU A 163 -12.87 2.81 13.83
CA LEU A 163 -13.07 4.25 13.76
C LEU A 163 -14.49 4.59 14.25
N GLY A 164 -14.60 5.21 15.40
CA GLY A 164 -15.88 5.72 15.93
C GLY A 164 -16.41 6.87 15.07
N VAL A 165 -17.71 7.13 15.18
CA VAL A 165 -18.46 8.15 14.40
C VAL A 165 -17.86 9.57 14.50
N ASP A 166 -17.12 9.87 15.58
CA ASP A 166 -16.50 11.19 15.83
C ASP A 166 -14.98 11.18 15.57
N SER A 167 -14.49 10.35 14.66
CA SER A 167 -13.07 10.27 14.35
C SER A 167 -12.67 11.21 13.21
N ILE A 168 -11.55 11.91 13.38
CA ILE A 168 -10.91 12.74 12.36
C ILE A 168 -9.62 12.06 11.93
N ILE A 169 -9.54 11.67 10.68
CA ILE A 169 -8.35 11.06 10.11
C ILE A 169 -7.31 12.15 9.85
N VAL A 170 -6.11 11.94 10.36
CA VAL A 170 -4.93 12.76 10.09
C VAL A 170 -3.90 11.87 9.42
N ALA A 171 -3.55 12.18 8.18
CA ALA A 171 -2.57 11.43 7.41
C ALA A 171 -1.65 12.38 6.64
N HIS A 172 -0.46 11.92 6.30
CA HIS A 172 0.44 12.68 5.42
C HIS A 172 -0.06 12.65 3.97
N ASP A 173 -0.55 11.50 3.55
CA ASP A 173 -1.19 11.25 2.26
C ASP A 173 -2.22 10.13 2.43
N ILE A 174 -3.27 10.11 1.61
CA ILE A 174 -4.30 9.08 1.63
C ILE A 174 -4.54 8.65 0.18
N ALA A 175 -4.24 7.40 -0.11
CA ALA A 175 -4.49 6.87 -1.43
C ALA A 175 -6.00 6.79 -1.72
N PRO A 176 -6.46 7.01 -2.96
CA PRO A 176 -7.87 7.01 -3.33
C PRO A 176 -8.64 5.75 -2.92
N HIS A 177 -7.97 4.60 -2.91
CA HIS A 177 -8.58 3.34 -2.49
C HIS A 177 -8.81 3.26 -0.97
N ASP A 178 -7.95 3.88 -0.14
CA ASP A 178 -8.16 3.96 1.31
C ASP A 178 -9.37 4.84 1.60
N MET A 179 -9.56 5.92 0.84
CA MET A 179 -10.76 6.76 0.92
C MET A 179 -12.05 5.96 0.65
N LEU A 180 -12.04 5.03 -0.31
CA LEU A 180 -13.19 4.17 -0.57
C LEU A 180 -13.51 3.27 0.63
N ARG A 181 -12.50 2.66 1.23
CA ARG A 181 -12.66 1.82 2.42
C ARG A 181 -13.16 2.63 3.63
N PHE A 182 -12.69 3.87 3.80
CA PHE A 182 -13.17 4.76 4.87
C PHE A 182 -14.65 5.16 4.66
N LYS A 183 -15.07 5.38 3.42
CA LYS A 183 -16.47 5.70 3.09
C LYS A 183 -17.43 4.57 3.47
N GLU A 184 -16.99 3.30 3.36
CA GLU A 184 -17.79 2.14 3.76
C GLU A 184 -17.88 1.95 5.28
N SER A 185 -16.92 2.50 6.04
CA SER A 185 -16.80 2.20 7.48
C SER A 185 -17.49 3.19 8.40
N ALA A 186 -18.31 4.16 7.95
CA ALA A 186 -19.15 4.99 8.85
C ALA A 186 -18.95 6.51 8.84
N PHE A 187 -18.51 7.08 7.76
CA PHE A 187 -18.64 8.53 7.61
C PHE A 187 -20.00 8.85 6.97
N THR A 188 -21.00 9.11 7.79
CA THR A 188 -22.24 9.79 7.37
C THR A 188 -22.03 11.29 7.36
#